data_ef43c62d04f2b601edcab77f65bcbce1
#
_entry.id   ef43c62d04f2b601edcab77f65bcbce1
#
_cell.length_a   1.000
_cell.length_b   1.000
_cell.length_c   1.000
_cell.angle_alpha   90.00
_cell.angle_beta   90.00
_cell.angle_gamma   90.00
#
_symmetry.space_group_name_H-M   'P 1'
#
loop_
_entity.id
_entity.type
_entity.pdbx_description
1 polymer ?
#
loop_
_entity_poly.entity_id
_entity_poly.type
_entity_poly.pdbx_seq_one_letter_code
_entity_poly.pdbx_strand_id
1 'polypeptide(L)'
;MEEERKPLENRNFIDAFIEEDLAPGGRFEGKRVHTRFPPEPNGYLHIGHCKALTIDFGTAEKFGGLCNLRMDDTNPTKEDTEYVDAIQQDIHWLGFDWGDRFFYGSDYFEKDYEFAVELIKKGLAYVCDLTPEQFREFRGDIGKPAVSPYRDRSVEENLDLFERMKNGEFPEGSRTLRAKIDLASGNFNMRDPVIYRIRYMHHHRQGDKWCIYPMYDFAHPIQDALEGITHSLCSLEFEAHRPLYDWVVNNVSVPAKPRQIEFARLGIDHTVMSKRKLRQLVEQNYVSGWDDPRMPTLCGLRRRGYTSHSIRDFCERIGVAKSANTVEYALLEHCLREDLNDTAERTMAVLRPVKLVITNYPEGQTETFEVENNPVHPEQGTHTVTFSREVWIEADDFLPEPIPKYKRLYPNGPECRLKGAYLITCTGCKQAVDGSIEEIYATYDPDSRGGDPADGRKVKGATIHWVDCQTAVDAEVRLYENLFSDAQPDGPDKNFLDCLNPDSLTVLTGCKVESALVEEAKKYDAEGEGRTAKTAPGFQFMRVGYFCMDSRDCRADHLVFNRSVLLKDSFKPGK
;
A
#
# COMPACT_ATOMS: atom_id res chain seq x y z
N MET A 1 -2.07 -40.16 -16.01
CA MET A 1 -0.95 -39.75 -15.15
C MET A 1 -1.54 -38.70 -14.21
N GLU A 2 -1.79 -39.11 -12.99
CA GLU A 2 -2.16 -38.15 -11.92
C GLU A 2 -0.93 -37.32 -11.66
N GLU A 3 -1.01 -36.02 -11.95
CA GLU A 3 -0.04 -35.04 -11.44
C GLU A 3 -0.16 -35.03 -9.90
N GLU A 4 0.84 -35.57 -9.22
CA GLU A 4 0.99 -35.42 -7.78
C GLU A 4 0.98 -33.91 -7.47
N ARG A 5 -0.13 -33.44 -6.89
CA ARG A 5 -0.23 -32.07 -6.36
C ARG A 5 0.85 -31.93 -5.26
N LYS A 6 1.85 -31.08 -5.50
CA LYS A 6 2.80 -30.69 -4.45
C LYS A 6 2.02 -30.21 -3.22
N PRO A 7 2.44 -30.60 -2.00
CA PRO A 7 1.85 -30.07 -0.78
C PRO A 7 1.93 -28.54 -0.82
N LEU A 8 0.81 -27.85 -0.54
CA LEU A 8 0.75 -26.41 -0.49
C LEU A 8 1.65 -25.92 0.67
N GLU A 9 2.76 -25.28 0.36
CA GLU A 9 3.56 -24.54 1.34
C GLU A 9 2.69 -23.40 1.91
N ASN A 10 2.65 -23.25 3.23
CA ASN A 10 1.85 -22.25 3.96
C ASN A 10 0.31 -22.39 3.83
N ARG A 11 -0.21 -23.55 4.23
CA ARG A 11 -1.66 -23.79 4.34
C ARG A 11 -2.29 -22.95 5.44
N ASN A 12 -3.30 -22.14 5.08
CA ASN A 12 -4.11 -21.38 6.01
C ASN A 12 -5.54 -21.96 6.14
N PHE A 13 -6.40 -21.38 7.00
CA PHE A 13 -7.74 -21.91 7.22
C PHE A 13 -8.69 -21.72 6.02
N ILE A 14 -8.48 -20.70 5.17
CA ILE A 14 -9.25 -20.50 3.93
C ILE A 14 -8.96 -21.65 2.98
N ASP A 15 -7.67 -22.00 2.83
CA ASP A 15 -7.25 -23.14 1.99
C ASP A 15 -7.93 -24.43 2.43
N ALA A 16 -8.00 -24.66 3.76
CA ALA A 16 -8.65 -25.85 4.31
C ALA A 16 -10.15 -25.90 3.97
N PHE A 17 -10.86 -24.78 4.04
CA PHE A 17 -12.27 -24.71 3.64
C PHE A 17 -12.46 -24.94 2.13
N ILE A 18 -11.60 -24.37 1.32
CA ILE A 18 -11.66 -24.57 -0.15
C ILE A 18 -11.37 -26.03 -0.51
N GLU A 19 -10.36 -26.66 0.08
CA GLU A 19 -10.07 -28.07 -0.13
C GLU A 19 -11.25 -28.97 0.26
N GLU A 20 -11.90 -28.69 1.39
CA GLU A 20 -13.11 -29.39 1.84
C GLU A 20 -14.26 -29.22 0.82
N ASP A 21 -14.48 -28.01 0.34
CA ASP A 21 -15.56 -27.70 -0.61
C ASP A 21 -15.33 -28.31 -2.00
N LEU A 22 -14.07 -28.51 -2.41
CA LEU A 22 -13.70 -29.11 -3.69
C LEU A 22 -13.59 -30.63 -3.65
N ALA A 23 -13.54 -31.22 -2.43
CA ALA A 23 -13.42 -32.67 -2.25
C ALA A 23 -14.66 -33.41 -2.79
N PRO A 24 -14.56 -34.74 -3.08
CA PRO A 24 -15.72 -35.54 -3.45
C PRO A 24 -16.85 -35.42 -2.42
N GLY A 25 -18.06 -35.07 -2.87
CA GLY A 25 -19.22 -34.75 -2.01
C GLY A 25 -19.21 -33.36 -1.42
N GLY A 26 -18.20 -32.55 -1.65
CA GLY A 26 -18.12 -31.17 -1.19
C GLY A 26 -19.03 -30.21 -1.96
N ARG A 27 -19.24 -29.03 -1.39
CA ARG A 27 -20.17 -28.00 -1.92
C ARG A 27 -19.85 -27.58 -3.36
N PHE A 28 -18.57 -27.58 -3.75
CA PHE A 28 -18.07 -27.15 -5.05
C PHE A 28 -17.28 -28.24 -5.77
N GLU A 29 -17.62 -29.52 -5.55
CA GLU A 29 -17.02 -30.62 -6.28
C GLU A 29 -17.04 -30.38 -7.78
N GLY A 30 -15.88 -30.52 -8.43
CA GLY A 30 -15.69 -30.31 -9.87
C GLY A 30 -15.83 -28.87 -10.35
N LYS A 31 -15.98 -27.89 -9.45
CA LYS A 31 -15.98 -26.48 -9.80
C LYS A 31 -14.56 -25.91 -9.73
N ARG A 32 -14.31 -24.89 -10.55
CA ARG A 32 -13.12 -24.07 -10.45
C ARG A 32 -13.31 -23.03 -9.34
N VAL A 33 -12.29 -22.80 -8.51
CA VAL A 33 -12.32 -21.72 -7.50
C VAL A 33 -12.52 -20.38 -8.20
N HIS A 34 -13.45 -19.59 -7.71
CA HIS A 34 -13.76 -18.29 -8.25
C HIS A 34 -13.98 -17.32 -7.08
N THR A 35 -13.09 -16.36 -6.96
CA THR A 35 -13.12 -15.28 -5.95
C THR A 35 -13.39 -13.95 -6.62
N ARG A 36 -13.46 -12.87 -5.84
CA ARG A 36 -13.56 -11.51 -6.36
C ARG A 36 -13.03 -10.52 -5.36
N PHE A 37 -12.45 -9.43 -5.85
CA PHE A 37 -12.12 -8.24 -5.08
C PHE A 37 -13.12 -7.12 -5.44
N PRO A 38 -13.96 -6.65 -4.47
CA PRO A 38 -15.02 -5.69 -4.74
C PRO A 38 -14.75 -4.32 -4.09
N PRO A 39 -13.80 -3.52 -4.56
CA PRO A 39 -13.52 -2.22 -3.96
C PRO A 39 -14.63 -1.21 -4.26
N GLU A 40 -14.97 -0.35 -3.27
CA GLU A 40 -15.77 0.84 -3.52
C GLU A 40 -14.91 1.89 -4.22
N PRO A 41 -15.33 2.46 -5.39
CA PRO A 41 -14.56 3.47 -6.12
C PRO A 41 -14.72 4.88 -5.50
N ASN A 42 -14.44 5.01 -4.21
CA ASN A 42 -14.60 6.22 -3.40
C ASN A 42 -13.31 6.69 -2.72
N GLY A 43 -12.15 6.21 -3.17
CA GLY A 43 -10.83 6.56 -2.67
C GLY A 43 -9.73 5.64 -3.20
N TYR A 44 -8.49 6.05 -2.98
CA TYR A 44 -7.30 5.27 -3.34
C TYR A 44 -7.16 4.02 -2.47
N LEU A 45 -6.56 2.97 -3.04
CA LEU A 45 -6.18 1.78 -2.27
C LEU A 45 -5.04 2.10 -1.31
N HIS A 46 -5.00 1.39 -0.19
CA HIS A 46 -3.94 1.48 0.82
C HIS A 46 -3.44 0.09 1.21
N ILE A 47 -2.39 0.02 2.01
CA ILE A 47 -1.74 -1.24 2.43
C ILE A 47 -2.73 -2.26 3.02
N GLY A 48 -3.81 -1.81 3.68
CA GLY A 48 -4.87 -2.70 4.18
C GLY A 48 -5.61 -3.46 3.07
N HIS A 49 -5.78 -2.83 1.89
CA HIS A 49 -6.37 -3.50 0.73
C HIS A 49 -5.43 -4.52 0.09
N CYS A 50 -4.10 -4.34 0.23
CA CYS A 50 -3.13 -5.31 -0.29
C CYS A 50 -3.30 -6.68 0.33
N LYS A 51 -3.59 -6.75 1.64
CA LYS A 51 -3.89 -8.02 2.30
C LYS A 51 -5.12 -8.70 1.68
N ALA A 52 -6.21 -7.95 1.43
CA ALA A 52 -7.39 -8.48 0.79
C ALA A 52 -7.11 -8.93 -0.66
N LEU A 53 -6.40 -8.11 -1.45
CA LEU A 53 -5.97 -8.45 -2.81
C LEU A 53 -5.13 -9.73 -2.84
N THR A 54 -4.15 -9.86 -1.92
CA THR A 54 -3.30 -11.06 -1.82
C THR A 54 -4.14 -12.28 -1.44
N ILE A 55 -5.18 -12.12 -0.61
CA ILE A 55 -6.07 -13.22 -0.25
C ILE A 55 -6.99 -13.57 -1.43
N ASP A 56 -7.66 -12.59 -2.05
CA ASP A 56 -8.64 -12.84 -3.12
C ASP A 56 -7.97 -13.36 -4.39
N PHE A 57 -6.99 -12.65 -4.93
CA PHE A 57 -6.25 -13.03 -6.13
C PHE A 57 -5.29 -14.20 -5.85
N GLY A 58 -4.53 -14.14 -4.76
CA GLY A 58 -3.56 -15.19 -4.42
C GLY A 58 -4.23 -16.54 -4.13
N THR A 59 -5.41 -16.56 -3.50
CA THR A 59 -6.20 -17.79 -3.34
C THR A 59 -6.63 -18.34 -4.70
N ALA A 60 -7.12 -17.48 -5.60
CA ALA A 60 -7.47 -17.90 -6.95
C ALA A 60 -6.26 -18.48 -7.69
N GLU A 61 -5.12 -17.80 -7.68
CA GLU A 61 -3.86 -18.26 -8.30
C GLU A 61 -3.44 -19.63 -7.73
N LYS A 62 -3.45 -19.77 -6.40
CA LYS A 62 -3.05 -20.98 -5.68
C LYS A 62 -3.85 -22.21 -6.08
N PHE A 63 -5.15 -22.05 -6.33
CA PHE A 63 -6.06 -23.13 -6.72
C PHE A 63 -6.30 -23.22 -8.24
N GLY A 64 -5.52 -22.50 -9.07
CA GLY A 64 -5.72 -22.44 -10.52
C GLY A 64 -7.10 -21.89 -10.91
N GLY A 65 -7.63 -21.03 -10.06
CA GLY A 65 -8.95 -20.44 -10.12
C GLY A 65 -9.04 -19.15 -10.95
N LEU A 66 -10.06 -18.36 -10.66
CA LEU A 66 -10.33 -17.07 -11.25
C LEU A 66 -10.60 -16.04 -10.14
N CYS A 67 -10.24 -14.79 -10.38
CA CYS A 67 -10.63 -13.68 -9.52
C CYS A 67 -11.23 -12.55 -10.37
N ASN A 68 -12.40 -12.05 -9.98
CA ASN A 68 -13.04 -10.90 -10.62
C ASN A 68 -12.63 -9.60 -9.92
N LEU A 69 -12.54 -8.54 -10.68
CA LEU A 69 -12.56 -7.17 -10.16
C LEU A 69 -13.96 -6.60 -10.37
N ARG A 70 -14.69 -6.35 -9.27
CA ARG A 70 -16.02 -5.72 -9.31
C ARG A 70 -16.02 -4.42 -8.54
N MET A 71 -16.16 -3.30 -9.22
CA MET A 71 -16.37 -2.01 -8.56
C MET A 71 -17.72 -2.04 -7.84
N ASP A 72 -17.69 -1.94 -6.50
CA ASP A 72 -18.92 -1.82 -5.70
C ASP A 72 -19.41 -0.38 -5.74
N ASP A 73 -20.11 -0.05 -6.81
CA ASP A 73 -20.75 1.24 -7.07
C ASP A 73 -22.26 1.22 -6.80
N THR A 74 -22.70 0.40 -5.86
CA THR A 74 -24.12 0.30 -5.48
C THR A 74 -24.63 1.52 -4.72
N ASN A 75 -23.73 2.31 -4.12
CA ASN A 75 -24.08 3.53 -3.39
C ASN A 75 -23.69 4.79 -4.21
N PRO A 76 -24.66 5.59 -4.71
CA PRO A 76 -24.40 6.70 -5.64
C PRO A 76 -23.62 7.88 -5.03
N THR A 77 -23.24 7.84 -3.77
CA THR A 77 -22.93 9.05 -3.01
C THR A 77 -21.51 9.62 -3.17
N LYS A 78 -20.54 8.96 -3.80
CA LYS A 78 -19.14 9.48 -3.84
C LYS A 78 -18.23 8.73 -4.81
N GLU A 79 -18.67 8.46 -6.01
CA GLU A 79 -17.90 7.68 -6.96
C GLU A 79 -17.30 8.61 -8.02
N ASP A 80 -15.98 8.41 -8.29
CA ASP A 80 -15.26 9.15 -9.29
C ASP A 80 -14.48 8.19 -10.19
N THR A 81 -14.45 8.48 -11.48
CA THR A 81 -13.66 7.73 -12.47
C THR A 81 -12.17 7.72 -12.14
N GLU A 82 -11.66 8.79 -11.53
CA GLU A 82 -10.27 8.87 -11.05
C GLU A 82 -9.93 7.71 -10.13
N TYR A 83 -10.83 7.34 -9.20
CA TYR A 83 -10.57 6.22 -8.28
C TYR A 83 -10.64 4.88 -8.98
N VAL A 84 -11.53 4.72 -9.96
CA VAL A 84 -11.62 3.49 -10.76
C VAL A 84 -10.31 3.21 -11.49
N ASP A 85 -9.74 4.22 -12.14
CA ASP A 85 -8.48 4.11 -12.87
C ASP A 85 -7.30 3.85 -11.92
N ALA A 86 -7.25 4.57 -10.80
CA ALA A 86 -6.21 4.39 -9.78
C ALA A 86 -6.24 2.98 -9.16
N ILE A 87 -7.42 2.43 -8.87
CA ILE A 87 -7.61 1.08 -8.33
C ILE A 87 -7.07 0.04 -9.34
N GLN A 88 -7.44 0.14 -10.61
CA GLN A 88 -6.95 -0.77 -11.64
C GLN A 88 -5.42 -0.69 -11.79
N GLN A 89 -4.87 0.51 -11.81
CA GLN A 89 -3.42 0.73 -11.89
C GLN A 89 -2.69 0.10 -10.69
N ASP A 90 -3.20 0.28 -9.48
CA ASP A 90 -2.59 -0.27 -8.28
C ASP A 90 -2.62 -1.80 -8.25
N ILE A 91 -3.73 -2.43 -8.69
CA ILE A 91 -3.86 -3.89 -8.76
C ILE A 91 -2.88 -4.47 -9.78
N HIS A 92 -2.78 -3.87 -10.97
CA HIS A 92 -1.81 -4.28 -11.99
C HIS A 92 -0.37 -4.07 -11.51
N TRP A 93 -0.08 -2.96 -10.83
CA TRP A 93 1.24 -2.72 -10.25
C TRP A 93 1.63 -3.80 -9.24
N LEU A 94 0.68 -4.32 -8.45
CA LEU A 94 0.93 -5.44 -7.55
C LEU A 94 1.13 -6.78 -8.28
N GLY A 95 0.93 -6.83 -9.59
CA GLY A 95 1.10 -8.02 -10.41
C GLY A 95 -0.13 -8.91 -10.48
N PHE A 96 -1.31 -8.41 -10.08
CA PHE A 96 -2.57 -9.12 -10.22
C PHE A 96 -3.30 -8.70 -11.51
N ASP A 97 -4.03 -9.65 -12.10
CA ASP A 97 -4.79 -9.44 -13.32
C ASP A 97 -6.14 -10.17 -13.24
N TRP A 98 -7.19 -9.45 -13.61
CA TRP A 98 -8.54 -9.99 -13.71
C TRP A 98 -8.92 -10.40 -15.14
N GLY A 99 -8.09 -10.12 -16.14
CA GLY A 99 -8.38 -10.36 -17.56
C GLY A 99 -9.60 -9.57 -18.03
N ASP A 100 -10.59 -10.26 -18.60
CA ASP A 100 -11.86 -9.69 -19.06
C ASP A 100 -12.97 -9.63 -17.97
N ARG A 101 -12.64 -10.06 -16.74
CA ARG A 101 -13.60 -10.16 -15.62
C ARG A 101 -13.65 -8.88 -14.78
N PHE A 102 -13.97 -7.77 -15.44
CA PHE A 102 -14.16 -6.46 -14.84
C PHE A 102 -15.65 -6.11 -14.83
N PHE A 103 -16.23 -5.86 -13.65
CA PHE A 103 -17.66 -5.66 -13.46
C PHE A 103 -17.92 -4.42 -12.60
N TYR A 104 -19.15 -3.93 -12.69
CA TYR A 104 -19.69 -2.91 -11.79
C TYR A 104 -20.94 -3.45 -11.10
N GLY A 105 -21.09 -3.16 -9.80
CA GLY A 105 -22.31 -3.51 -9.06
C GLY A 105 -23.56 -2.89 -9.68
N SER A 106 -23.46 -1.67 -10.20
CA SER A 106 -24.57 -0.97 -10.88
C SER A 106 -25.07 -1.65 -12.16
N ASP A 107 -24.27 -2.52 -12.79
CA ASP A 107 -24.72 -3.30 -13.96
C ASP A 107 -25.81 -4.32 -13.61
N TYR A 108 -25.93 -4.68 -12.34
CA TYR A 108 -26.89 -5.65 -11.84
C TYR A 108 -28.19 -5.05 -11.25
N PHE A 109 -28.35 -3.75 -11.22
CA PHE A 109 -29.51 -3.08 -10.59
C PHE A 109 -30.88 -3.59 -11.10
N GLU A 110 -31.01 -3.92 -12.38
CA GLU A 110 -32.23 -4.51 -12.90
C GLU A 110 -32.49 -5.92 -12.32
N LYS A 111 -31.42 -6.73 -12.20
CA LYS A 111 -31.49 -8.06 -11.61
C LYS A 111 -31.78 -8.00 -10.10
N ASP A 112 -31.11 -7.09 -9.40
CA ASP A 112 -31.38 -6.86 -7.98
C ASP A 112 -32.85 -6.49 -7.74
N TYR A 113 -33.43 -5.63 -8.61
CA TYR A 113 -34.85 -5.29 -8.57
C TYR A 113 -35.73 -6.50 -8.84
N GLU A 114 -35.46 -7.30 -9.87
CA GLU A 114 -36.20 -8.52 -10.19
C GLU A 114 -36.23 -9.50 -9.01
N PHE A 115 -35.09 -9.71 -8.32
CA PHE A 115 -35.00 -10.58 -7.16
C PHE A 115 -35.70 -9.99 -5.92
N ALA A 116 -35.73 -8.67 -5.75
CA ALA A 116 -36.52 -8.02 -4.71
C ALA A 116 -38.03 -8.25 -4.94
N VAL A 117 -38.49 -8.12 -6.19
CA VAL A 117 -39.89 -8.46 -6.57
C VAL A 117 -40.18 -9.94 -6.32
N GLU A 118 -39.22 -10.84 -6.59
CA GLU A 118 -39.36 -12.27 -6.28
C GLU A 118 -39.60 -12.51 -4.77
N LEU A 119 -38.80 -11.84 -3.90
CA LEU A 119 -39.01 -11.94 -2.45
C LEU A 119 -40.37 -11.44 -2.01
N ILE A 120 -40.86 -10.33 -2.59
CA ILE A 120 -42.21 -9.82 -2.29
C ILE A 120 -43.28 -10.87 -2.67
N LYS A 121 -43.17 -11.45 -3.89
CA LYS A 121 -44.11 -12.48 -4.37
C LYS A 121 -44.12 -13.73 -3.48
N LYS A 122 -42.99 -14.05 -2.87
CA LYS A 122 -42.86 -15.15 -1.89
C LYS A 122 -43.36 -14.78 -0.47
N GLY A 123 -43.77 -13.53 -0.25
CA GLY A 123 -44.15 -13.03 1.09
C GLY A 123 -42.93 -12.87 2.04
N LEU A 124 -41.74 -12.79 1.49
CA LEU A 124 -40.46 -12.68 2.22
C LEU A 124 -39.87 -11.26 2.24
N ALA A 125 -40.60 -10.28 1.69
CA ALA A 125 -40.27 -8.87 1.81
C ALA A 125 -41.53 -8.01 1.84
N TYR A 126 -41.44 -6.85 2.47
CA TYR A 126 -42.53 -5.90 2.59
C TYR A 126 -42.05 -4.45 2.57
N VAL A 127 -42.89 -3.55 2.06
CA VAL A 127 -42.63 -2.10 2.08
C VAL A 127 -43.00 -1.56 3.46
N CYS A 128 -42.06 -0.86 4.09
CA CYS A 128 -42.22 -0.26 5.41
C CYS A 128 -42.20 1.26 5.29
N ASP A 129 -43.24 1.92 5.85
CA ASP A 129 -43.39 3.38 5.79
C ASP A 129 -42.82 4.07 7.04
N LEU A 130 -42.08 3.35 7.90
CA LEU A 130 -41.41 3.96 9.03
C LEU A 130 -40.24 4.83 8.55
N THR A 131 -40.18 6.07 9.04
CA THR A 131 -39.00 6.93 8.85
C THR A 131 -37.78 6.38 9.61
N PRO A 132 -36.56 6.82 9.28
CA PRO A 132 -35.36 6.41 10.03
C PRO A 132 -35.45 6.68 11.53
N GLU A 133 -36.13 7.76 11.95
CA GLU A 133 -36.36 8.12 13.36
C GLU A 133 -37.31 7.14 14.02
N GLN A 134 -38.48 6.92 13.42
CA GLN A 134 -39.47 5.96 13.88
C GLN A 134 -38.90 4.55 13.93
N PHE A 135 -38.11 4.17 12.92
CA PHE A 135 -37.42 2.88 12.88
C PHE A 135 -36.47 2.68 14.06
N ARG A 136 -35.74 3.73 14.47
CA ARG A 136 -34.87 3.67 15.66
C ARG A 136 -35.66 3.42 16.94
N GLU A 137 -36.82 4.03 17.08
CA GLU A 137 -37.74 3.81 18.21
C GLU A 137 -38.30 2.40 18.19
N PHE A 138 -38.65 1.88 16.98
CA PHE A 138 -39.20 0.54 16.77
C PHE A 138 -38.14 -0.57 16.71
N ARG A 139 -36.86 -0.25 16.81
CA ARG A 139 -35.77 -1.24 16.63
C ARG A 139 -35.80 -2.37 17.68
N GLY A 140 -36.49 -2.15 18.80
CA GLY A 140 -36.57 -3.10 19.90
C GLY A 140 -35.22 -3.31 20.60
N ASP A 141 -35.27 -4.08 21.67
CA ASP A 141 -34.11 -4.48 22.45
C ASP A 141 -33.98 -6.01 22.44
N ILE A 142 -32.89 -6.55 22.94
CA ILE A 142 -32.71 -8.01 23.08
C ILE A 142 -33.90 -8.54 23.92
N GLY A 143 -34.72 -9.45 23.35
CA GLY A 143 -35.91 -10.02 24.00
C GLY A 143 -37.18 -9.18 23.92
N LYS A 144 -37.15 -8.03 23.23
CA LYS A 144 -38.37 -7.23 22.92
C LYS A 144 -38.40 -6.93 21.42
N PRO A 145 -38.95 -7.85 20.60
CA PRO A 145 -39.05 -7.65 19.16
C PRO A 145 -39.99 -6.48 18.85
N ALA A 146 -39.53 -5.53 18.04
CA ALA A 146 -40.37 -4.47 17.52
C ALA A 146 -41.00 -4.92 16.20
N VAL A 147 -42.31 -4.99 16.16
CA VAL A 147 -43.06 -5.39 14.96
C VAL A 147 -43.46 -4.12 14.20
N SER A 148 -42.99 -3.95 12.96
CA SER A 148 -43.51 -2.89 12.11
C SER A 148 -45.00 -3.08 11.83
N PRO A 149 -45.84 -2.01 11.93
CA PRO A 149 -47.26 -2.11 11.60
C PRO A 149 -47.50 -2.46 10.12
N TYR A 150 -46.48 -2.38 9.28
CA TYR A 150 -46.54 -2.65 7.84
C TYR A 150 -46.06 -4.06 7.44
N ARG A 151 -45.67 -4.87 8.44
CA ARG A 151 -45.05 -6.19 8.20
C ARG A 151 -46.02 -7.19 7.54
N ASP A 152 -47.30 -7.04 7.77
CA ASP A 152 -48.34 -7.98 7.32
C ASP A 152 -49.18 -7.42 6.16
N ARG A 153 -48.67 -6.43 5.42
CA ARG A 153 -49.25 -5.99 4.14
C ARG A 153 -49.37 -7.15 3.16
N SER A 154 -50.40 -7.12 2.33
CA SER A 154 -50.58 -8.13 1.28
C SER A 154 -49.45 -8.08 0.25
N VAL A 155 -49.25 -9.17 -0.46
CA VAL A 155 -48.27 -9.25 -1.55
C VAL A 155 -48.57 -8.21 -2.65
N GLU A 156 -49.84 -8.07 -3.00
CA GLU A 156 -50.34 -7.14 -4.02
C GLU A 156 -50.02 -5.68 -3.65
N GLU A 157 -50.32 -5.29 -2.41
CA GLU A 157 -50.03 -3.95 -1.90
C GLU A 157 -48.51 -3.66 -1.88
N ASN A 158 -47.69 -4.63 -1.46
CA ASN A 158 -46.26 -4.48 -1.44
C ASN A 158 -45.67 -4.36 -2.86
N LEU A 159 -46.20 -5.09 -3.83
CA LEU A 159 -45.80 -4.98 -5.24
C LEU A 159 -46.13 -3.61 -5.81
N ASP A 160 -47.37 -3.12 -5.60
CA ASP A 160 -47.78 -1.77 -6.02
C ASP A 160 -46.88 -0.68 -5.42
N LEU A 161 -46.67 -0.74 -4.10
CA LEU A 161 -45.85 0.24 -3.41
C LEU A 161 -44.36 0.22 -3.86
N PHE A 162 -43.79 -0.97 -4.08
CA PHE A 162 -42.41 -1.08 -4.51
C PHE A 162 -42.19 -0.58 -5.95
N GLU A 163 -43.17 -0.85 -6.85
CA GLU A 163 -43.16 -0.29 -8.19
C GLU A 163 -43.25 1.24 -8.17
N ARG A 164 -44.13 1.81 -7.34
CA ARG A 164 -44.28 3.26 -7.14
C ARG A 164 -43.05 3.89 -6.49
N MET A 165 -42.34 3.16 -5.62
CA MET A 165 -41.01 3.59 -5.13
C MET A 165 -40.01 3.72 -6.28
N LYS A 166 -39.98 2.72 -7.20
CA LYS A 166 -39.12 2.76 -8.41
C LYS A 166 -39.48 3.92 -9.33
N ASN A 167 -40.75 4.25 -9.44
CA ASN A 167 -41.27 5.33 -10.28
C ASN A 167 -41.09 6.74 -9.68
N GLY A 168 -40.52 6.84 -8.48
CA GLY A 168 -40.21 8.14 -7.85
C GLY A 168 -41.43 8.85 -7.24
N GLU A 169 -42.48 8.13 -6.91
CA GLU A 169 -43.71 8.74 -6.34
C GLU A 169 -43.58 9.14 -4.86
N PHE A 170 -42.52 8.70 -4.18
CA PHE A 170 -42.37 8.90 -2.74
C PHE A 170 -41.08 9.67 -2.41
N PRO A 171 -41.11 10.57 -1.40
CA PRO A 171 -39.93 11.30 -1.00
C PRO A 171 -38.88 10.39 -0.38
N GLU A 172 -37.62 10.84 -0.43
CA GLU A 172 -36.50 10.17 0.20
C GLU A 172 -36.74 9.97 1.71
N GLY A 173 -36.39 8.77 2.23
CA GLY A 173 -36.55 8.43 3.64
C GLY A 173 -37.98 8.06 4.06
N SER A 174 -38.98 8.18 3.17
CA SER A 174 -40.39 7.89 3.53
C SER A 174 -40.73 6.40 3.51
N ARG A 175 -40.00 5.61 2.72
CA ARG A 175 -40.24 4.17 2.56
C ARG A 175 -38.96 3.40 2.34
N THR A 176 -38.96 2.14 2.81
CA THR A 176 -37.92 1.16 2.56
C THR A 176 -38.55 -0.18 2.23
N LEU A 177 -37.84 -1.02 1.45
CA LEU A 177 -38.16 -2.45 1.35
C LEU A 177 -37.37 -3.21 2.40
N ARG A 178 -38.03 -4.03 3.19
CA ARG A 178 -37.43 -4.85 4.24
C ARG A 178 -37.65 -6.34 3.97
N ALA A 179 -36.61 -7.13 4.24
CA ALA A 179 -36.75 -8.59 4.26
C ALA A 179 -37.60 -9.00 5.49
N LYS A 180 -38.46 -10.02 5.33
CA LYS A 180 -39.28 -10.58 6.39
C LYS A 180 -38.62 -11.86 6.90
N ILE A 181 -37.85 -11.74 8.00
CA ILE A 181 -37.04 -12.84 8.53
C ILE A 181 -37.45 -13.18 9.97
N ASP A 182 -36.70 -12.76 10.98
CA ASP A 182 -36.90 -13.10 12.37
C ASP A 182 -36.63 -11.89 13.29
N LEU A 183 -37.69 -11.27 13.76
CA LEU A 183 -37.63 -10.13 14.67
C LEU A 183 -37.06 -10.47 16.05
N ALA A 184 -37.05 -11.74 16.45
CA ALA A 184 -36.52 -12.20 17.72
C ALA A 184 -35.06 -12.63 17.67
N SER A 185 -34.43 -12.61 16.49
CA SER A 185 -33.06 -13.01 16.30
C SER A 185 -32.08 -12.26 17.23
N GLY A 186 -31.12 -12.97 17.79
CA GLY A 186 -29.99 -12.36 18.51
C GLY A 186 -29.08 -11.49 17.61
N ASN A 187 -29.09 -11.76 16.30
CA ASN A 187 -28.38 -11.01 15.29
C ASN A 187 -29.26 -9.89 14.69
N PHE A 188 -28.89 -8.63 14.91
CA PHE A 188 -29.63 -7.49 14.40
C PHE A 188 -29.78 -7.47 12.87
N ASN A 189 -28.81 -8.02 12.14
CA ASN A 189 -28.86 -8.10 10.67
C ASN A 189 -29.98 -9.05 10.18
N MET A 190 -30.53 -9.90 11.04
CA MET A 190 -31.63 -10.82 10.73
C MET A 190 -32.99 -10.30 11.16
N ARG A 191 -33.09 -9.13 11.83
CA ARG A 191 -34.34 -8.55 12.32
C ARG A 191 -35.01 -7.69 11.27
N ASP A 192 -35.57 -8.30 10.25
CA ASP A 192 -36.20 -7.65 9.11
C ASP A 192 -35.35 -6.48 8.55
N PRO A 193 -34.16 -6.76 8.03
CA PRO A 193 -33.24 -5.73 7.56
C PRO A 193 -33.78 -4.97 6.34
N VAL A 194 -33.40 -3.71 6.20
CA VAL A 194 -33.66 -2.93 4.99
C VAL A 194 -32.83 -3.50 3.85
N ILE A 195 -33.48 -3.80 2.72
CA ILE A 195 -32.83 -4.31 1.51
C ILE A 195 -32.87 -3.33 0.33
N TYR A 196 -33.82 -2.36 0.33
CA TYR A 196 -33.88 -1.24 -0.61
C TYR A 196 -34.28 0.05 0.10
N ARG A 197 -33.71 1.18 -0.40
CA ARG A 197 -34.03 2.54 0.07
C ARG A 197 -34.29 3.48 -1.11
N ILE A 198 -35.05 4.54 -0.87
CA ILE A 198 -35.24 5.65 -1.82
C ILE A 198 -34.09 6.63 -1.67
N ARG A 199 -33.45 6.99 -2.79
CA ARG A 199 -32.36 7.96 -2.85
C ARG A 199 -32.42 8.71 -4.16
N TYR A 200 -32.61 10.02 -4.14
CA TYR A 200 -32.58 10.88 -5.31
C TYR A 200 -31.17 11.44 -5.50
N MET A 201 -30.37 10.72 -6.29
CA MET A 201 -28.97 11.09 -6.54
C MET A 201 -28.53 10.57 -7.89
N HIS A 202 -27.82 11.43 -8.62
CA HIS A 202 -27.18 11.04 -9.88
C HIS A 202 -26.12 9.97 -9.65
N HIS A 203 -26.21 8.88 -10.40
CA HIS A 203 -25.24 7.79 -10.36
C HIS A 203 -24.24 7.95 -11.50
N HIS A 204 -22.94 7.83 -11.24
CA HIS A 204 -21.87 8.08 -12.22
C HIS A 204 -22.00 7.26 -13.52
N ARG A 205 -22.61 6.07 -13.49
CA ARG A 205 -22.84 5.20 -14.66
C ARG A 205 -24.30 5.10 -15.08
N GLN A 206 -25.21 5.03 -14.14
CA GLN A 206 -26.65 4.83 -14.40
C GLN A 206 -27.41 6.16 -14.59
N GLY A 207 -26.77 7.30 -14.33
CA GLY A 207 -27.42 8.61 -14.40
C GLY A 207 -28.58 8.71 -13.40
N ASP A 208 -29.70 9.25 -13.89
CA ASP A 208 -30.93 9.43 -13.09
C ASP A 208 -31.97 8.32 -13.32
N LYS A 209 -31.54 7.17 -13.88
CA LYS A 209 -32.44 6.05 -14.18
C LYS A 209 -33.09 5.46 -12.92
N TRP A 210 -32.37 5.47 -11.78
CA TRP A 210 -32.81 4.86 -10.55
C TRP A 210 -32.98 5.91 -9.46
N CYS A 211 -34.04 5.75 -8.66
CA CYS A 211 -34.27 6.49 -7.42
C CYS A 211 -34.44 5.57 -6.20
N ILE A 212 -34.35 4.25 -6.42
CA ILE A 212 -34.24 3.26 -5.37
C ILE A 212 -32.96 2.47 -5.55
N TYR A 213 -32.29 2.16 -4.46
CA TYR A 213 -30.98 1.50 -4.47
C TYR A 213 -30.99 0.32 -3.50
N PRO A 214 -30.42 -0.83 -3.91
CA PRO A 214 -30.27 -1.96 -3.02
C PRO A 214 -29.27 -1.65 -1.91
N MET A 215 -29.46 -2.26 -0.76
CA MET A 215 -28.46 -2.25 0.30
C MET A 215 -27.38 -3.30 0.00
N TYR A 216 -26.16 -3.05 0.49
CA TYR A 216 -25.01 -3.93 0.32
C TYR A 216 -25.33 -5.41 0.61
N ASP A 217 -25.96 -5.69 1.75
CA ASP A 217 -26.26 -7.06 2.19
C ASP A 217 -27.27 -7.80 1.31
N PHE A 218 -27.98 -7.09 0.44
CA PHE A 218 -28.89 -7.68 -0.54
C PHE A 218 -28.24 -7.81 -1.92
N ALA A 219 -27.59 -6.76 -2.42
CA ALA A 219 -26.98 -6.73 -3.75
C ALA A 219 -25.76 -7.67 -3.85
N HIS A 220 -24.89 -7.62 -2.85
CA HIS A 220 -23.60 -8.31 -2.89
C HIS A 220 -23.71 -9.84 -3.04
N PRO A 221 -24.53 -10.58 -2.25
CA PRO A 221 -24.71 -12.01 -2.45
C PRO A 221 -25.33 -12.37 -3.81
N ILE A 222 -26.22 -11.53 -4.34
CA ILE A 222 -26.82 -11.73 -5.67
C ILE A 222 -25.77 -11.58 -6.75
N GLN A 223 -24.97 -10.53 -6.71
CA GLN A 223 -23.91 -10.24 -7.68
C GLN A 223 -22.84 -11.35 -7.64
N ASP A 224 -22.43 -11.80 -6.46
CA ASP A 224 -21.53 -12.94 -6.31
C ASP A 224 -22.10 -14.20 -7.01
N ALA A 225 -23.38 -14.47 -6.81
CA ALA A 225 -24.05 -15.62 -7.38
C ALA A 225 -24.19 -15.50 -8.92
N LEU A 226 -24.49 -14.32 -9.45
CA LEU A 226 -24.61 -14.07 -10.89
C LEU A 226 -23.25 -14.17 -11.60
N GLU A 227 -22.16 -13.78 -10.95
CA GLU A 227 -20.80 -13.92 -11.47
C GLU A 227 -20.20 -15.34 -11.31
N GLY A 228 -20.94 -16.24 -10.64
CA GLY A 228 -20.47 -17.61 -10.43
C GLY A 228 -19.35 -17.73 -9.39
N ILE A 229 -19.26 -16.78 -8.48
CA ILE A 229 -18.30 -16.83 -7.37
C ILE A 229 -18.56 -18.09 -6.52
N THR A 230 -17.50 -18.81 -6.19
CA THR A 230 -17.59 -19.96 -5.28
C THR A 230 -17.31 -19.54 -3.84
N HIS A 231 -16.22 -18.80 -3.63
CA HIS A 231 -15.79 -18.37 -2.30
C HIS A 231 -15.75 -16.85 -2.23
N SER A 232 -16.65 -16.30 -1.45
CA SER A 232 -16.82 -14.87 -1.18
C SER A 232 -15.96 -14.51 0.04
N LEU A 233 -14.71 -14.11 -0.20
CA LEU A 233 -13.76 -13.78 0.86
C LEU A 233 -13.96 -12.32 1.29
N CYS A 234 -14.05 -12.05 2.59
CA CYS A 234 -14.28 -10.71 3.12
C CYS A 234 -13.68 -10.52 4.52
N SER A 235 -13.71 -9.28 5.03
CA SER A 235 -13.19 -9.01 6.36
C SER A 235 -14.15 -9.43 7.48
N LEU A 236 -13.61 -9.68 8.69
CA LEU A 236 -14.36 -10.14 9.89
C LEU A 236 -15.52 -9.24 10.29
N GLU A 237 -15.56 -7.98 9.87
CA GLU A 237 -16.71 -7.10 10.13
C GLU A 237 -18.02 -7.64 9.53
N PHE A 238 -17.93 -8.48 8.49
CA PHE A 238 -19.06 -9.10 7.81
C PHE A 238 -19.46 -10.45 8.39
N GLU A 239 -18.81 -10.93 9.45
CA GLU A 239 -19.16 -12.22 10.08
C GLU A 239 -20.63 -12.24 10.56
N ALA A 240 -21.08 -11.15 11.20
CA ALA A 240 -22.46 -10.99 11.62
C ALA A 240 -23.46 -10.82 10.45
N HIS A 241 -22.98 -10.47 9.27
CA HIS A 241 -23.77 -10.33 8.04
C HIS A 241 -23.93 -11.64 7.26
N ARG A 242 -23.04 -12.63 7.46
CA ARG A 242 -23.08 -13.92 6.76
C ARG A 242 -24.44 -14.63 6.84
N PRO A 243 -25.16 -14.68 7.97
CA PRO A 243 -26.49 -15.29 8.00
C PRO A 243 -27.49 -14.62 7.04
N LEU A 244 -27.39 -13.31 6.84
CA LEU A 244 -28.21 -12.58 5.88
C LEU A 244 -27.79 -12.87 4.43
N TYR A 245 -26.47 -12.93 4.17
CA TYR A 245 -25.91 -13.37 2.88
C TYR A 245 -26.48 -14.75 2.48
N ASP A 246 -26.37 -15.73 3.37
CA ASP A 246 -26.89 -17.07 3.14
C ASP A 246 -28.42 -17.09 2.98
N TRP A 247 -29.14 -16.26 3.74
CA TRP A 247 -30.59 -16.15 3.61
C TRP A 247 -30.98 -15.62 2.22
N VAL A 248 -30.30 -14.58 1.72
CA VAL A 248 -30.57 -14.01 0.38
C VAL A 248 -30.38 -15.07 -0.70
N VAL A 249 -29.20 -15.69 -0.81
CA VAL A 249 -28.93 -16.67 -1.88
C VAL A 249 -29.79 -17.95 -1.80
N ASN A 250 -30.38 -18.24 -0.63
CA ASN A 250 -31.28 -19.37 -0.45
C ASN A 250 -32.74 -19.05 -0.76
N ASN A 251 -33.13 -17.75 -0.81
CA ASN A 251 -34.52 -17.35 -1.01
C ASN A 251 -34.77 -16.70 -2.39
N VAL A 252 -33.76 -16.40 -3.17
CA VAL A 252 -33.89 -15.92 -4.56
C VAL A 252 -33.38 -16.96 -5.56
N SER A 253 -33.87 -16.87 -6.81
CA SER A 253 -33.57 -17.86 -7.86
C SER A 253 -32.25 -17.59 -8.57
N VAL A 254 -31.17 -17.46 -7.80
CA VAL A 254 -29.82 -17.22 -8.32
C VAL A 254 -29.16 -18.51 -8.86
N PRO A 255 -28.24 -18.42 -9.85
CA PRO A 255 -27.64 -19.59 -10.49
C PRO A 255 -26.58 -20.32 -9.65
N ALA A 256 -26.04 -19.66 -8.63
CA ALA A 256 -25.00 -20.19 -7.76
C ALA A 256 -25.28 -19.83 -6.29
N LYS A 257 -24.65 -20.58 -5.38
CA LYS A 257 -24.73 -20.31 -3.93
C LYS A 257 -23.31 -20.20 -3.37
N PRO A 258 -22.69 -19.02 -3.44
CA PRO A 258 -21.35 -18.81 -2.93
C PRO A 258 -21.22 -19.10 -1.43
N ARG A 259 -20.00 -19.40 -0.96
CA ARG A 259 -19.68 -19.52 0.47
C ARG A 259 -18.94 -18.29 0.93
N GLN A 260 -19.51 -17.54 1.87
CA GLN A 260 -18.80 -16.42 2.50
C GLN A 260 -17.83 -16.93 3.57
N ILE A 261 -16.58 -16.42 3.53
CA ILE A 261 -15.53 -16.75 4.49
C ILE A 261 -14.85 -15.44 4.91
N GLU A 262 -14.72 -15.22 6.22
CA GLU A 262 -14.18 -13.99 6.77
C GLU A 262 -12.76 -14.17 7.29
N PHE A 263 -11.93 -13.13 7.09
CA PHE A 263 -10.55 -13.03 7.59
C PHE A 263 -10.31 -11.70 8.32
N ALA A 264 -9.31 -11.67 9.20
CA ALA A 264 -8.95 -10.48 9.95
C ALA A 264 -8.34 -9.40 9.05
N ARG A 265 -8.75 -8.15 9.25
CA ARG A 265 -8.14 -6.98 8.60
C ARG A 265 -6.67 -6.84 9.00
N LEU A 266 -5.90 -6.15 8.16
CA LEU A 266 -4.58 -5.68 8.53
C LEU A 266 -4.70 -4.52 9.53
N GLY A 267 -4.13 -4.70 10.71
CA GLY A 267 -3.73 -3.61 11.60
C GLY A 267 -2.23 -3.37 11.45
N ILE A 268 -1.80 -2.14 11.32
CA ILE A 268 -0.39 -1.76 11.26
C ILE A 268 -0.18 -0.54 12.15
N ASP A 269 0.91 -0.55 12.93
CA ASP A 269 1.19 0.56 13.85
C ASP A 269 1.65 1.82 13.10
N HIS A 270 1.76 2.95 13.81
CA HIS A 270 2.13 4.25 13.27
C HIS A 270 1.34 4.71 12.02
N THR A 271 0.14 4.12 11.80
CA THR A 271 -0.62 4.31 10.55
C THR A 271 -2.10 4.48 10.83
N VAL A 272 -2.74 5.33 10.03
CA VAL A 272 -4.20 5.48 9.96
C VAL A 272 -4.68 4.97 8.61
N MET A 273 -5.67 4.07 8.59
CA MET A 273 -6.22 3.49 7.35
C MET A 273 -7.68 3.89 7.09
N SER A 274 -8.28 4.69 7.96
CA SER A 274 -9.63 5.22 7.75
C SER A 274 -9.67 6.18 6.57
N LYS A 275 -10.41 5.87 5.50
CA LYS A 275 -10.57 6.73 4.30
C LYS A 275 -10.94 8.17 4.65
N ARG A 276 -11.84 8.37 5.63
CA ARG A 276 -12.25 9.70 6.10
C ARG A 276 -11.07 10.49 6.68
N LYS A 277 -10.23 9.84 7.51
CA LYS A 277 -9.08 10.48 8.13
C LYS A 277 -7.96 10.74 7.11
N LEU A 278 -7.73 9.80 6.18
CA LEU A 278 -6.77 10.01 5.09
C LEU A 278 -7.18 11.17 4.19
N ARG A 279 -8.47 11.28 3.85
CA ARG A 279 -9.01 12.43 3.12
C ARG A 279 -8.79 13.73 3.87
N GLN A 280 -9.02 13.76 5.19
CA GLN A 280 -8.79 14.94 6.02
C GLN A 280 -7.33 15.38 5.98
N LEU A 281 -6.35 14.46 5.98
CA LEU A 281 -4.93 14.79 5.86
C LEU A 281 -4.63 15.50 4.53
N VAL A 282 -5.23 15.05 3.44
CA VAL A 282 -5.07 15.65 2.10
C VAL A 282 -5.77 17.00 2.02
N GLU A 283 -7.05 17.09 2.39
CA GLU A 283 -7.86 18.29 2.27
C GLU A 283 -7.35 19.45 3.19
N GLN A 284 -6.75 19.11 4.33
CA GLN A 284 -6.18 20.09 5.27
C GLN A 284 -4.67 20.33 5.03
N ASN A 285 -4.10 19.79 3.96
CA ASN A 285 -2.70 19.97 3.54
C ASN A 285 -1.64 19.53 4.59
N TYR A 286 -1.94 18.52 5.41
CA TYR A 286 -0.93 17.86 6.24
C TYR A 286 0.03 17.00 5.42
N VAL A 287 -0.40 16.58 4.27
CA VAL A 287 0.37 15.84 3.26
C VAL A 287 0.17 16.49 1.88
N SER A 288 1.08 16.25 0.95
CA SER A 288 1.08 16.87 -0.39
C SER A 288 0.00 16.33 -1.34
N GLY A 289 -0.66 15.23 -0.98
CA GLY A 289 -1.69 14.57 -1.78
C GLY A 289 -1.84 13.10 -1.41
N TRP A 290 -2.67 12.40 -2.16
CA TRP A 290 -2.91 10.97 -1.94
C TRP A 290 -1.67 10.09 -2.19
N ASP A 291 -0.75 10.55 -3.01
CA ASP A 291 0.53 9.90 -3.30
C ASP A 291 1.72 10.43 -2.49
N ASP A 292 1.45 11.18 -1.42
CA ASP A 292 2.52 11.59 -0.49
C ASP A 292 3.25 10.34 0.03
N PRO A 293 4.58 10.27 -0.04
CA PRO A 293 5.36 9.12 0.41
C PRO A 293 5.20 8.73 1.88
N ARG A 294 4.55 9.56 2.71
CA ARG A 294 4.20 9.26 4.11
C ARG A 294 2.83 8.62 4.27
N MET A 295 2.03 8.61 3.19
CA MET A 295 0.70 8.02 3.20
C MET A 295 0.76 6.50 3.04
N PRO A 296 -0.16 5.74 3.68
CA PRO A 296 -0.24 4.29 3.53
C PRO A 296 -0.93 3.86 2.23
N THR A 297 -1.26 4.79 1.35
CA THR A 297 -1.83 4.52 0.02
C THR A 297 -0.82 3.80 -0.86
N LEU A 298 -1.28 2.95 -1.77
CA LEU A 298 -0.40 2.23 -2.68
C LEU A 298 0.38 3.17 -3.59
N CYS A 299 -0.25 4.21 -4.10
CA CYS A 299 0.43 5.25 -4.87
C CYS A 299 1.49 6.01 -4.05
N GLY A 300 1.24 6.26 -2.74
CA GLY A 300 2.22 6.87 -1.83
C GLY A 300 3.40 5.95 -1.56
N LEU A 301 3.13 4.68 -1.25
CA LEU A 301 4.17 3.67 -1.04
C LEU A 301 5.02 3.47 -2.31
N ARG A 302 4.39 3.37 -3.49
CA ARG A 302 5.08 3.28 -4.78
C ARG A 302 5.98 4.48 -5.03
N ARG A 303 5.51 5.71 -4.78
CA ARG A 303 6.30 6.94 -4.90
C ARG A 303 7.46 6.99 -3.90
N ARG A 304 7.32 6.38 -2.71
CA ARG A 304 8.40 6.21 -1.72
C ARG A 304 9.42 5.15 -2.14
N GLY A 305 9.16 4.38 -3.19
CA GLY A 305 10.07 3.36 -3.70
C GLY A 305 9.78 1.94 -3.21
N TYR A 306 8.60 1.69 -2.61
CA TYR A 306 8.16 0.32 -2.36
C TYR A 306 7.92 -0.41 -3.69
N THR A 307 8.39 -1.64 -3.76
CA THR A 307 8.18 -2.52 -4.90
C THR A 307 6.94 -3.38 -4.70
N SER A 308 6.33 -3.83 -5.78
CA SER A 308 5.24 -4.80 -5.70
C SER A 308 5.66 -6.09 -4.99
N HIS A 309 6.89 -6.54 -5.22
CA HIS A 309 7.46 -7.72 -4.57
C HIS A 309 7.53 -7.55 -3.05
N SER A 310 8.08 -6.43 -2.55
CA SER A 310 8.17 -6.17 -1.11
C SER A 310 6.81 -6.10 -0.40
N ILE A 311 5.78 -5.54 -1.08
CA ILE A 311 4.42 -5.48 -0.55
C ILE A 311 3.77 -6.87 -0.51
N ARG A 312 3.96 -7.67 -1.55
CA ARG A 312 3.44 -9.06 -1.59
C ARG A 312 4.13 -9.92 -0.54
N ASP A 313 5.45 -9.86 -0.41
CA ASP A 313 6.22 -10.57 0.61
C ASP A 313 5.74 -10.20 2.04
N PHE A 314 5.53 -8.90 2.30
CA PHE A 314 4.94 -8.44 3.56
C PHE A 314 3.57 -9.10 3.82
N CYS A 315 2.66 -9.09 2.84
CA CYS A 315 1.34 -9.69 2.97
C CYS A 315 1.40 -11.21 3.21
N GLU A 316 2.33 -11.90 2.55
CA GLU A 316 2.54 -13.34 2.73
C GLU A 316 3.08 -13.66 4.15
N ARG A 317 4.04 -12.89 4.65
CA ARG A 317 4.63 -13.08 6.00
C ARG A 317 3.63 -12.84 7.11
N ILE A 318 2.75 -11.86 6.99
CA ILE A 318 1.69 -11.63 8.00
C ILE A 318 0.60 -12.69 7.96
N GLY A 319 0.44 -13.36 6.82
CA GLY A 319 -0.48 -14.48 6.63
C GLY A 319 -1.96 -14.13 6.81
N VAL A 320 -2.78 -15.18 6.96
CA VAL A 320 -4.24 -15.10 7.08
C VAL A 320 -4.65 -15.57 8.47
N ALA A 321 -5.36 -14.71 9.21
CA ALA A 321 -5.81 -15.00 10.57
C ALA A 321 -7.30 -14.70 10.75
N LYS A 322 -7.92 -15.33 11.77
CA LYS A 322 -9.31 -15.06 12.22
C LYS A 322 -9.39 -14.05 13.37
N SER A 323 -8.26 -13.63 13.93
CA SER A 323 -8.21 -12.64 15.01
C SER A 323 -7.50 -11.39 14.55
N ALA A 324 -8.04 -10.23 14.91
CA ALA A 324 -7.39 -8.95 14.64
C ALA A 324 -6.07 -8.86 15.43
N ASN A 325 -5.01 -8.47 14.75
CA ASN A 325 -3.71 -8.17 15.33
C ASN A 325 -3.13 -6.91 14.68
N THR A 326 -2.21 -6.26 15.38
CA THR A 326 -1.45 -5.14 14.84
C THR A 326 -0.04 -5.61 14.52
N VAL A 327 0.40 -5.35 13.30
CA VAL A 327 1.73 -5.67 12.80
C VAL A 327 2.60 -4.43 12.92
N GLU A 328 3.89 -4.60 13.24
CA GLU A 328 4.83 -3.49 13.29
C GLU A 328 5.12 -2.96 11.87
N TYR A 329 5.10 -1.64 11.67
CA TYR A 329 5.50 -0.98 10.41
C TYR A 329 6.94 -1.35 10.03
N ALA A 330 7.78 -1.62 11.01
CA ALA A 330 9.14 -2.09 10.83
C ALA A 330 9.24 -3.38 10.00
N LEU A 331 8.23 -4.28 10.04
CA LEU A 331 8.20 -5.47 9.18
C LEU A 331 8.00 -5.10 7.70
N LEU A 332 7.17 -4.11 7.41
CA LEU A 332 6.97 -3.61 6.04
C LEU A 332 8.28 -3.01 5.49
N GLU A 333 8.99 -2.22 6.32
CA GLU A 333 10.31 -1.70 5.97
C GLU A 333 11.38 -2.80 5.82
N HIS A 334 11.30 -3.86 6.64
CA HIS A 334 12.18 -5.01 6.53
C HIS A 334 12.03 -5.73 5.18
N CYS A 335 10.81 -6.02 4.75
CA CYS A 335 10.55 -6.64 3.44
C CYS A 335 11.09 -5.77 2.28
N LEU A 336 10.90 -4.45 2.36
CA LEU A 336 11.47 -3.54 1.37
C LEU A 336 12.99 -3.56 1.37
N ARG A 337 13.60 -3.58 2.55
CA ARG A 337 15.07 -3.59 2.70
C ARG A 337 15.69 -4.86 2.13
N GLU A 338 15.06 -6.02 2.35
CA GLU A 338 15.51 -7.28 1.77
C GLU A 338 15.45 -7.25 0.25
N ASP A 339 14.32 -6.80 -0.31
CA ASP A 339 14.14 -6.68 -1.75
C ASP A 339 15.14 -5.70 -2.39
N LEU A 340 15.32 -4.51 -1.80
CA LEU A 340 16.27 -3.52 -2.31
C LEU A 340 17.73 -3.92 -2.08
N ASN A 341 18.03 -4.74 -1.07
CA ASN A 341 19.37 -5.29 -0.93
C ASN A 341 19.75 -6.20 -2.09
N ASP A 342 18.79 -6.89 -2.63
CA ASP A 342 18.97 -7.77 -3.80
C ASP A 342 18.96 -6.97 -5.12
N THR A 343 18.04 -6.03 -5.28
CA THR A 343 17.73 -5.43 -6.58
C THR A 343 18.36 -4.05 -6.85
N ALA A 344 18.61 -3.24 -5.80
CA ALA A 344 19.03 -1.86 -5.97
C ALA A 344 20.49 -1.71 -6.40
N GLU A 345 20.76 -0.83 -7.36
CA GLU A 345 22.10 -0.44 -7.73
C GLU A 345 22.80 0.35 -6.61
N ARG A 346 24.11 0.12 -6.45
CA ARG A 346 24.96 0.83 -5.48
C ARG A 346 25.55 2.09 -6.13
N THR A 347 25.37 3.22 -5.47
CA THR A 347 25.93 4.50 -5.91
C THR A 347 26.41 5.30 -4.71
N MET A 348 27.34 6.20 -4.92
CA MET A 348 27.79 7.12 -3.89
C MET A 348 27.04 8.44 -3.98
N ALA A 349 26.52 8.88 -2.84
CA ALA A 349 25.83 10.16 -2.68
C ALA A 349 26.22 10.76 -1.32
N VAL A 350 26.47 12.03 -1.30
CA VAL A 350 26.84 12.81 -0.10
C VAL A 350 25.70 13.76 0.21
N LEU A 351 25.04 13.57 1.33
CA LEU A 351 23.84 14.33 1.69
C LEU A 351 24.16 15.66 2.37
N ARG A 352 25.21 15.69 3.18
CA ARG A 352 25.72 16.91 3.83
C ARG A 352 27.19 17.10 3.45
N PRO A 353 27.43 17.65 2.26
CA PRO A 353 28.76 17.67 1.66
C PRO A 353 29.70 18.65 2.37
N VAL A 354 30.90 18.19 2.65
CA VAL A 354 32.06 19.01 2.96
C VAL A 354 33.22 18.64 2.03
N LYS A 355 33.98 19.62 1.59
CA LYS A 355 35.08 19.39 0.66
C LYS A 355 36.29 18.77 1.38
N LEU A 356 36.82 17.68 0.81
CA LEU A 356 38.07 17.07 1.19
C LEU A 356 39.10 17.34 0.09
N VAL A 357 40.21 17.98 0.44
CA VAL A 357 41.34 18.28 -0.48
C VAL A 357 42.51 17.34 -0.18
N ILE A 358 42.90 16.57 -1.17
CA ILE A 358 44.02 15.63 -1.07
C ILE A 358 45.30 16.36 -1.51
N THR A 359 46.06 16.88 -0.55
CA THR A 359 47.09 17.87 -0.77
C THR A 359 48.29 17.37 -1.57
N ASN A 360 48.61 16.08 -1.52
CA ASN A 360 49.68 15.44 -2.27
C ASN A 360 49.22 14.75 -3.56
N TYR A 361 47.92 14.85 -3.93
CA TYR A 361 47.43 14.38 -5.23
C TYR A 361 47.81 15.42 -6.32
N PRO A 362 48.34 15.01 -7.49
CA PRO A 362 48.78 15.94 -8.51
C PRO A 362 47.68 16.88 -9.00
N GLU A 363 48.00 18.17 -9.16
CA GLU A 363 47.04 19.16 -9.68
C GLU A 363 46.67 18.85 -11.13
N GLY A 364 45.36 18.95 -11.43
CA GLY A 364 44.82 18.71 -12.76
C GLY A 364 44.79 17.25 -13.20
N GLN A 365 45.28 16.33 -12.36
CA GLN A 365 45.15 14.90 -12.64
C GLN A 365 43.75 14.40 -12.28
N THR A 366 43.16 13.61 -13.18
CA THR A 366 41.95 12.85 -12.95
C THR A 366 42.17 11.39 -13.31
N GLU A 367 41.52 10.49 -12.64
CA GLU A 367 41.48 9.07 -12.96
C GLU A 367 40.10 8.49 -12.74
N THR A 368 39.90 7.26 -13.14
CA THR A 368 38.61 6.58 -13.01
C THR A 368 38.76 5.28 -12.24
N PHE A 369 37.67 4.95 -11.50
CA PHE A 369 37.53 3.68 -10.80
C PHE A 369 36.24 2.99 -11.26
N GLU A 370 36.29 1.67 -11.32
CA GLU A 370 35.12 0.84 -11.55
C GLU A 370 34.47 0.48 -10.20
N VAL A 371 33.19 0.74 -10.09
CA VAL A 371 32.36 0.42 -8.91
C VAL A 371 31.33 -0.60 -9.32
N GLU A 372 31.19 -1.67 -8.55
CA GLU A 372 30.16 -2.70 -8.79
C GLU A 372 28.76 -2.10 -8.64
N ASN A 373 27.91 -2.33 -9.65
CA ASN A 373 26.50 -1.91 -9.61
C ASN A 373 25.75 -2.64 -8.51
N ASN A 374 25.99 -3.93 -8.35
CA ASN A 374 25.43 -4.71 -7.26
C ASN A 374 26.37 -5.85 -6.84
N PRO A 375 26.97 -5.81 -5.62
CA PRO A 375 27.85 -6.88 -5.16
C PRO A 375 27.17 -8.25 -4.97
N VAL A 376 25.82 -8.27 -4.82
CA VAL A 376 25.05 -9.52 -4.74
C VAL A 376 24.89 -10.13 -6.13
N HIS A 377 24.89 -9.31 -7.17
CA HIS A 377 24.71 -9.66 -8.57
C HIS A 377 25.86 -9.11 -9.44
N PRO A 378 27.07 -9.68 -9.37
CA PRO A 378 28.22 -9.21 -10.14
C PRO A 378 28.00 -9.19 -11.66
N GLU A 379 27.06 -10.00 -12.16
CA GLU A 379 26.65 -10.03 -13.56
C GLU A 379 26.00 -8.72 -14.04
N GLN A 380 25.53 -7.86 -13.13
CA GLN A 380 25.01 -6.52 -13.46
C GLN A 380 26.13 -5.53 -13.84
N GLY A 381 27.41 -5.94 -13.70
CA GLY A 381 28.55 -5.18 -14.13
C GLY A 381 28.95 -4.06 -13.17
N THR A 382 29.65 -3.07 -13.75
CA THR A 382 30.23 -1.94 -13.03
C THR A 382 29.83 -0.63 -13.71
N HIS A 383 29.94 0.47 -12.98
CA HIS A 383 29.96 1.82 -13.54
C HIS A 383 31.23 2.56 -13.16
N THR A 384 31.56 3.57 -13.94
CA THR A 384 32.79 4.33 -13.78
C THR A 384 32.54 5.57 -12.94
N VAL A 385 33.36 5.79 -11.92
CA VAL A 385 33.41 7.02 -11.13
C VAL A 385 34.73 7.76 -11.36
N THR A 386 34.65 9.09 -11.45
CA THR A 386 35.86 9.95 -11.59
C THR A 386 36.42 10.28 -10.22
N PHE A 387 37.73 10.40 -10.12
CA PHE A 387 38.45 10.83 -8.92
C PHE A 387 39.47 11.92 -9.28
N SER A 388 39.48 12.95 -8.46
CA SER A 388 40.44 14.07 -8.59
C SER A 388 41.00 14.48 -7.21
N ARG A 389 41.75 15.56 -7.19
CA ARG A 389 42.33 16.13 -5.95
C ARG A 389 41.28 16.53 -4.90
N GLU A 390 40.08 16.90 -5.34
CA GLU A 390 39.02 17.38 -4.49
C GLU A 390 37.81 16.45 -4.58
N VAL A 391 37.33 16.00 -3.44
CA VAL A 391 36.11 15.15 -3.35
C VAL A 391 35.16 15.66 -2.26
N TRP A 392 33.87 15.43 -2.45
CA TRP A 392 32.88 15.65 -1.43
C TRP A 392 32.76 14.42 -0.53
N ILE A 393 32.69 14.63 0.79
CA ILE A 393 32.42 13.60 1.80
C ILE A 393 31.33 14.08 2.75
N GLU A 394 30.75 13.18 3.53
CA GLU A 394 29.79 13.55 4.57
C GLU A 394 30.46 14.39 5.67
N ALA A 395 29.83 15.49 6.06
CA ALA A 395 30.29 16.32 7.18
C ALA A 395 30.47 15.51 8.46
N ASP A 396 29.59 14.51 8.70
CA ASP A 396 29.65 13.64 9.87
C ASP A 396 30.84 12.65 9.85
N ASP A 397 31.55 12.52 8.72
CA ASP A 397 32.76 11.70 8.64
C ASP A 397 34.03 12.41 9.14
N PHE A 398 33.89 13.65 9.58
CA PHE A 398 34.99 14.44 10.13
C PHE A 398 34.65 15.07 11.48
N LEU A 399 35.62 15.07 12.40
CA LEU A 399 35.58 15.85 13.64
C LEU A 399 36.92 16.60 13.81
N PRO A 400 36.92 17.91 14.10
CA PRO A 400 38.16 18.63 14.36
C PRO A 400 38.83 18.18 15.68
N GLU A 401 38.01 17.77 16.67
CA GLU A 401 38.43 17.18 17.93
C GLU A 401 37.77 15.81 18.10
N PRO A 402 38.53 14.70 18.10
CA PRO A 402 37.95 13.38 18.11
C PRO A 402 37.38 13.02 19.48
N ILE A 403 36.25 12.33 19.48
CA ILE A 403 35.68 11.68 20.65
C ILE A 403 36.27 10.26 20.84
N PRO A 404 36.23 9.68 22.05
CA PRO A 404 36.74 8.34 22.29
C PRO A 404 36.19 7.29 21.32
N LYS A 405 37.08 6.44 20.77
CA LYS A 405 36.75 5.38 19.79
C LYS A 405 36.27 5.87 18.41
N TYR A 406 36.38 7.15 18.09
CA TYR A 406 36.10 7.66 16.77
C TYR A 406 37.13 7.12 15.77
N LYS A 407 36.66 6.52 14.68
CA LYS A 407 37.50 5.84 13.68
C LYS A 407 37.43 6.48 12.29
N ARG A 408 36.85 7.69 12.19
CA ARG A 408 36.77 8.44 10.95
C ARG A 408 37.83 9.54 10.93
N LEU A 409 37.65 10.54 10.08
CA LEU A 409 38.66 11.59 9.85
C LEU A 409 38.74 12.58 11.02
N TYR A 410 39.95 12.87 11.47
CA TYR A 410 40.34 13.97 12.33
C TYR A 410 41.82 14.27 12.17
N PRO A 411 42.32 15.50 12.48
CA PRO A 411 43.71 15.86 12.28
C PRO A 411 44.69 14.87 12.94
N ASN A 412 45.59 14.31 12.15
CA ASN A 412 46.55 13.26 12.56
C ASN A 412 45.90 11.98 13.09
N GLY A 413 44.69 11.70 12.64
CA GLY A 413 43.90 10.51 13.00
C GLY A 413 44.35 9.24 12.26
N PRO A 414 43.55 8.15 12.39
CA PRO A 414 43.83 6.91 11.69
C PRO A 414 43.70 7.07 10.18
N GLU A 415 44.47 6.27 9.46
CA GLU A 415 44.29 6.10 8.03
C GLU A 415 42.91 5.51 7.73
N CYS A 416 42.14 6.18 6.84
CA CYS A 416 40.81 5.80 6.40
C CYS A 416 40.79 5.41 4.93
N ARG A 417 39.80 4.60 4.51
CA ARG A 417 39.62 4.29 3.07
C ARG A 417 38.62 5.25 2.45
N LEU A 418 38.98 5.86 1.31
CA LEU A 418 37.97 6.31 0.37
C LEU A 418 37.52 5.09 -0.43
N LYS A 419 36.20 4.79 -0.37
CA LYS A 419 35.61 3.57 -0.93
C LYS A 419 36.09 3.32 -2.37
N GLY A 420 36.77 2.21 -2.61
CA GLY A 420 37.25 1.80 -3.91
C GLY A 420 38.39 2.65 -4.50
N ALA A 421 38.85 3.71 -3.83
CA ALA A 421 39.90 4.62 -4.33
C ALA A 421 41.22 4.44 -3.59
N TYR A 422 41.46 5.21 -2.55
CA TYR A 422 42.76 5.27 -1.86
C TYR A 422 42.62 5.29 -0.34
N LEU A 423 43.71 4.99 0.35
CA LEU A 423 43.89 5.29 1.76
C LEU A 423 44.28 6.75 1.94
N ILE A 424 43.70 7.41 2.92
CA ILE A 424 43.95 8.81 3.26
C ILE A 424 44.21 9.00 4.74
N THR A 425 45.03 9.99 5.08
CA THR A 425 45.27 10.45 6.44
C THR A 425 44.98 11.93 6.53
N CYS A 426 44.08 12.32 7.43
CA CYS A 426 43.70 13.71 7.63
C CYS A 426 44.84 14.49 8.28
N THR A 427 45.19 15.66 7.72
CA THR A 427 46.25 16.54 8.21
C THR A 427 45.71 17.80 8.89
N GLY A 428 44.47 18.18 8.62
CA GLY A 428 43.89 19.38 9.19
C GLY A 428 42.57 19.78 8.54
N CYS A 429 42.07 20.96 8.88
CA CYS A 429 40.87 21.54 8.27
C CYS A 429 40.94 23.07 8.26
N LYS A 430 40.09 23.67 7.44
CA LYS A 430 39.81 25.10 7.45
C LYS A 430 38.41 25.31 8.05
N GLN A 431 38.33 26.16 9.06
CA GLN A 431 37.08 26.51 9.72
C GLN A 431 36.68 27.94 9.35
N ALA A 432 35.39 28.16 9.17
CA ALA A 432 34.79 29.48 9.08
C ALA A 432 34.73 30.15 10.45
N VAL A 433 34.40 31.46 10.47
CA VAL A 433 34.30 32.25 11.70
C VAL A 433 33.23 31.70 12.66
N ASP A 434 32.19 31.07 12.14
CA ASP A 434 31.09 30.46 12.93
C ASP A 434 31.44 29.04 13.44
N GLY A 435 32.65 28.55 13.12
CA GLY A 435 33.10 27.23 13.53
C GLY A 435 32.71 26.09 12.56
N SER A 436 31.96 26.39 11.50
CA SER A 436 31.66 25.39 10.47
C SER A 436 32.93 24.98 9.69
N ILE A 437 32.96 23.75 9.21
CA ILE A 437 34.09 23.22 8.44
C ILE A 437 33.89 23.59 6.97
N GLU A 438 34.80 24.39 6.42
CA GLU A 438 34.81 24.76 4.99
C GLU A 438 35.53 23.72 4.14
N GLU A 439 36.71 23.27 4.58
CA GLU A 439 37.53 22.31 3.87
C GLU A 439 38.29 21.40 4.86
N ILE A 440 38.46 20.15 4.47
CA ILE A 440 39.29 19.16 5.17
C ILE A 440 40.53 18.88 4.31
N TYR A 441 41.66 18.74 4.92
CA TYR A 441 42.92 18.44 4.23
C TYR A 441 43.39 17.03 4.60
N ALA A 442 43.83 16.27 3.59
CA ALA A 442 44.38 14.94 3.78
C ALA A 442 45.54 14.69 2.80
N THR A 443 46.35 13.71 3.12
CA THR A 443 47.30 13.08 2.17
C THR A 443 46.81 11.69 1.83
N TYR A 444 47.06 11.23 0.60
CA TYR A 444 46.74 9.86 0.19
C TYR A 444 48.02 9.01 0.08
N ASP A 445 47.88 7.70 0.18
CA ASP A 445 48.91 6.71 -0.11
C ASP A 445 48.78 6.30 -1.58
N PRO A 446 49.78 6.69 -2.45
CA PRO A 446 49.72 6.37 -3.89
C PRO A 446 49.74 4.87 -4.20
N ASP A 447 50.30 4.06 -3.31
CA ASP A 447 50.42 2.60 -3.49
C ASP A 447 49.17 1.82 -3.03
N SER A 448 48.12 2.54 -2.56
CA SER A 448 46.88 1.95 -2.05
C SER A 448 45.69 2.00 -3.02
N ARG A 449 45.96 2.06 -4.35
CA ARG A 449 44.92 2.12 -5.37
C ARG A 449 43.94 0.92 -5.24
N GLY A 450 42.66 1.21 -5.14
CA GLY A 450 41.61 0.22 -4.84
C GLY A 450 41.23 0.17 -3.35
N GLY A 451 41.95 0.91 -2.48
CA GLY A 451 41.62 1.07 -1.06
C GLY A 451 42.33 0.10 -0.12
N ASP A 452 43.25 -0.73 -0.60
CA ASP A 452 44.05 -1.63 0.23
C ASP A 452 45.55 -1.25 0.18
N PRO A 453 46.28 -1.33 1.33
CA PRO A 453 47.67 -1.00 1.41
C PRO A 453 48.55 -2.06 0.72
N ALA A 454 49.49 -1.64 -0.10
CA ALA A 454 50.41 -2.55 -0.82
C ALA A 454 51.27 -3.41 0.13
N ASP A 455 51.58 -2.92 1.32
CA ASP A 455 52.37 -3.62 2.34
C ASP A 455 51.55 -4.55 3.25
N GLY A 456 50.23 -4.68 3.01
CA GLY A 456 49.35 -5.55 3.80
C GLY A 456 49.08 -5.10 5.24
N ARG A 457 49.46 -3.85 5.60
CA ARG A 457 49.16 -3.34 6.96
C ARG A 457 47.66 -3.27 7.22
N LYS A 458 47.28 -3.41 8.47
CA LYS A 458 45.86 -3.33 8.87
C LYS A 458 45.40 -1.87 8.96
N VAL A 459 44.47 -1.47 8.12
CA VAL A 459 43.79 -0.17 8.19
C VAL A 459 42.86 -0.13 9.39
N LYS A 460 43.04 0.85 10.28
CA LYS A 460 42.29 1.01 11.55
C LYS A 460 41.08 1.93 11.42
N GLY A 461 41.11 2.84 10.44
CA GLY A 461 40.02 3.78 10.17
C GLY A 461 38.87 3.17 9.40
N ALA A 462 37.78 3.92 9.30
CA ALA A 462 36.58 3.53 8.59
C ALA A 462 36.73 3.67 7.06
N THR A 463 35.83 3.03 6.33
CA THR A 463 35.62 3.30 4.91
C THR A 463 34.63 4.45 4.77
N ILE A 464 34.97 5.44 3.93
CA ILE A 464 34.21 6.67 3.68
C ILE A 464 33.78 6.67 2.22
N HIS A 465 32.52 6.97 1.94
CA HIS A 465 32.05 7.21 0.58
C HIS A 465 32.29 8.66 0.18
N TRP A 466 32.38 8.89 -1.09
CA TRP A 466 32.80 10.17 -1.64
C TRP A 466 32.23 10.38 -3.04
N VAL A 467 32.21 11.63 -3.50
CA VAL A 467 31.86 11.97 -4.88
C VAL A 467 32.88 13.03 -5.37
N ASP A 468 33.38 12.89 -6.57
CA ASP A 468 34.34 13.82 -7.13
C ASP A 468 33.78 15.22 -7.33
N CYS A 469 34.50 16.26 -6.89
CA CYS A 469 34.02 17.64 -6.96
C CYS A 469 33.83 18.16 -8.40
N GLN A 470 34.56 17.61 -9.38
CA GLN A 470 34.50 18.08 -10.77
C GLN A 470 33.29 17.52 -11.52
N THR A 471 32.84 16.32 -11.15
CA THR A 471 31.77 15.59 -11.86
C THR A 471 30.48 15.44 -11.05
N ALA A 472 30.51 15.74 -9.75
CA ALA A 472 29.34 15.67 -8.90
C ALA A 472 28.17 16.55 -9.42
N VAL A 473 26.97 16.05 -9.28
CA VAL A 473 25.74 16.76 -9.64
C VAL A 473 24.94 17.09 -8.37
N ASP A 474 24.31 18.24 -8.38
CA ASP A 474 23.42 18.65 -7.29
C ASP A 474 22.13 17.86 -7.31
N ALA A 475 21.67 17.47 -6.12
CA ALA A 475 20.41 16.79 -5.94
C ALA A 475 19.65 17.31 -4.71
N GLU A 476 18.34 17.21 -4.77
CA GLU A 476 17.44 17.29 -3.61
C GLU A 476 17.21 15.88 -3.07
N VAL A 477 17.29 15.73 -1.77
CA VAL A 477 17.02 14.45 -1.10
C VAL A 477 15.97 14.64 -0.02
N ARG A 478 14.91 13.85 -0.09
CA ARG A 478 13.78 13.87 0.84
C ARG A 478 13.87 12.70 1.80
N LEU A 479 14.04 12.99 3.08
CA LEU A 479 14.13 12.01 4.14
C LEU A 479 12.78 11.87 4.79
N TYR A 480 12.11 10.74 4.55
CA TYR A 480 10.81 10.45 5.11
C TYR A 480 10.93 9.58 6.36
N GLU A 481 10.19 9.96 7.40
CA GLU A 481 9.94 9.18 8.61
C GLU A 481 8.45 8.82 8.70
N ASN A 482 8.04 8.10 9.77
CA ASN A 482 6.64 7.80 9.99
C ASN A 482 5.83 9.09 10.13
N LEU A 483 4.67 9.15 9.46
CA LEU A 483 3.76 10.30 9.53
C LEU A 483 3.24 10.54 10.96
N PHE A 484 3.11 9.47 11.75
CA PHE A 484 2.64 9.52 13.13
C PHE A 484 3.75 9.06 14.09
N SER A 485 3.98 9.84 15.14
CA SER A 485 4.91 9.50 16.22
C SER A 485 4.34 8.44 17.18
N ASP A 486 3.01 8.38 17.30
CA ASP A 486 2.30 7.42 18.15
C ASP A 486 2.10 6.08 17.39
N ALA A 487 2.34 4.96 18.06
CA ALA A 487 2.12 3.63 17.48
C ALA A 487 0.63 3.32 17.21
N GLN A 488 -0.28 3.96 17.93
CA GLN A 488 -1.73 3.78 17.76
C GLN A 488 -2.42 5.13 17.61
N PRO A 489 -2.19 5.86 16.49
CA PRO A 489 -2.75 7.20 16.29
C PRO A 489 -4.28 7.19 16.17
N ASP A 490 -4.87 6.04 15.82
CA ASP A 490 -6.30 5.83 15.63
C ASP A 490 -6.99 5.23 16.87
N GLY A 491 -6.31 5.24 18.02
CA GLY A 491 -6.80 4.68 19.27
C GLY A 491 -8.07 5.40 19.77
N PRO A 492 -8.88 4.72 20.62
CA PRO A 492 -10.03 5.34 21.26
C PRO A 492 -9.61 6.57 22.06
N ASP A 493 -10.43 7.60 22.04
CA ASP A 493 -10.24 8.87 22.76
C ASP A 493 -9.04 9.73 22.30
N LYS A 494 -8.42 9.41 21.15
CA LYS A 494 -7.35 10.19 20.55
C LYS A 494 -7.85 11.02 19.36
N ASN A 495 -7.38 12.26 19.26
CA ASN A 495 -7.41 12.99 17.99
C ASN A 495 -6.13 12.61 17.21
N PHE A 496 -6.26 11.91 16.11
CA PHE A 496 -5.12 11.42 15.32
C PHE A 496 -4.22 12.55 14.79
N LEU A 497 -4.74 13.77 14.63
CA LEU A 497 -3.96 14.92 14.20
C LEU A 497 -2.92 15.35 15.24
N ASP A 498 -3.19 15.13 16.53
CA ASP A 498 -2.25 15.45 17.61
C ASP A 498 -1.09 14.43 17.67
N CYS A 499 -1.22 13.32 16.96
CA CYS A 499 -0.19 12.27 16.84
C CYS A 499 0.75 12.47 15.64
N LEU A 500 0.54 13.52 14.83
CA LEU A 500 1.39 13.81 13.67
C LEU A 500 2.84 14.05 14.09
N ASN A 501 3.76 13.49 13.34
CA ASN A 501 5.20 13.69 13.50
C ASN A 501 5.63 14.94 12.73
N PRO A 502 6.02 16.04 13.41
CA PRO A 502 6.45 17.27 12.74
C PRO A 502 7.73 17.08 11.91
N ASP A 503 8.55 16.07 12.27
CA ASP A 503 9.80 15.76 11.60
C ASP A 503 9.64 14.62 10.56
N SER A 504 8.40 14.33 10.13
CA SER A 504 8.11 13.25 9.18
C SER A 504 8.70 13.46 7.79
N LEU A 505 9.13 14.66 7.45
CA LEU A 505 9.81 15.02 6.20
C LEU A 505 10.92 16.04 6.46
N THR A 506 12.14 15.67 6.08
CA THR A 506 13.28 16.61 6.00
C THR A 506 13.73 16.68 4.55
N VAL A 507 13.80 17.90 4.00
CA VAL A 507 14.30 18.15 2.65
C VAL A 507 15.72 18.67 2.72
N LEU A 508 16.66 17.98 2.08
CA LEU A 508 18.05 18.37 1.95
C LEU A 508 18.30 18.85 0.52
N THR A 509 18.86 20.04 0.38
CA THR A 509 19.26 20.62 -0.91
C THR A 509 20.77 20.69 -1.02
N GLY A 510 21.29 20.69 -2.24
CA GLY A 510 22.73 20.76 -2.47
C GLY A 510 23.49 19.48 -2.11
N CYS A 511 22.78 18.36 -1.96
CA CYS A 511 23.41 17.04 -1.90
C CYS A 511 24.23 16.78 -3.17
N LYS A 512 25.33 16.04 -3.06
CA LYS A 512 26.22 15.73 -4.18
C LYS A 512 26.11 14.25 -4.53
N VAL A 513 25.78 13.96 -5.78
CA VAL A 513 25.60 12.61 -6.30
C VAL A 513 26.46 12.34 -7.51
N GLU A 514 26.69 11.07 -7.82
CA GLU A 514 27.42 10.65 -9.02
C GLU A 514 26.70 11.11 -10.29
N SER A 515 27.46 11.54 -11.29
CA SER A 515 26.94 11.99 -12.59
C SER A 515 26.20 10.90 -13.37
N ALA A 516 26.49 9.62 -13.12
CA ALA A 516 25.78 8.49 -13.72
C ALA A 516 24.27 8.54 -13.46
N LEU A 517 23.84 9.09 -12.32
CA LEU A 517 22.41 9.23 -11.98
C LEU A 517 21.64 10.19 -12.91
N VAL A 518 22.33 11.09 -13.62
CA VAL A 518 21.69 11.95 -14.65
C VAL A 518 21.24 11.11 -15.84
N GLU A 519 22.03 10.11 -16.24
CA GLU A 519 21.66 9.23 -17.35
C GLU A 519 20.48 8.32 -16.96
N GLU A 520 20.45 7.84 -15.72
CA GLU A 520 19.30 7.10 -15.21
C GLU A 520 18.03 7.99 -15.13
N ALA A 521 18.17 9.25 -14.71
CA ALA A 521 17.05 10.20 -14.72
C ALA A 521 16.56 10.49 -16.14
N LYS A 522 17.44 10.57 -17.16
CA LYS A 522 17.04 10.72 -18.57
C LYS A 522 16.23 9.52 -19.06
N LYS A 523 16.65 8.31 -18.71
CA LYS A 523 15.90 7.08 -19.04
C LYS A 523 14.52 7.10 -18.40
N TYR A 524 14.46 7.49 -17.12
CA TYR A 524 13.23 7.58 -16.37
C TYR A 524 12.28 8.68 -16.88
N ASP A 525 12.84 9.84 -17.28
CA ASP A 525 12.05 10.92 -17.90
C ASP A 525 11.43 10.48 -19.25
N ALA A 526 12.11 9.64 -20.01
CA ALA A 526 11.62 9.14 -21.29
C ALA A 526 10.40 8.22 -21.16
N GLU A 527 10.09 7.69 -19.97
CA GLU A 527 8.86 6.93 -19.71
C GLU A 527 7.60 7.81 -19.70
N GLY A 528 7.74 9.13 -19.61
CA GLY A 528 6.63 10.09 -19.65
C GLY A 528 5.68 9.97 -18.45
N GLU A 529 4.38 10.23 -18.67
CA GLU A 529 3.36 10.18 -17.61
C GLU A 529 3.17 8.78 -17.03
N GLY A 530 3.43 7.73 -17.81
CA GLY A 530 3.33 6.33 -17.37
C GLY A 530 4.28 5.94 -16.24
N ARG A 531 5.33 6.73 -15.99
CA ARG A 531 6.32 6.45 -14.94
C ARG A 531 5.74 6.41 -13.54
N THR A 532 4.65 7.14 -13.26
CA THR A 532 3.99 7.14 -11.94
C THR A 532 3.24 5.83 -11.64
N ALA A 533 2.95 5.03 -12.67
CA ALA A 533 2.31 3.73 -12.54
C ALA A 533 3.25 2.62 -12.07
N LYS A 534 4.57 2.87 -12.09
CA LYS A 534 5.62 1.92 -11.72
C LYS A 534 6.41 2.43 -10.53
N THR A 535 7.11 1.53 -9.84
CA THR A 535 8.13 1.92 -8.88
C THR A 535 9.29 2.56 -9.64
N ALA A 536 9.72 3.73 -9.18
CA ALA A 536 10.86 4.43 -9.75
C ALA A 536 12.17 3.64 -9.52
N PRO A 537 13.22 3.89 -10.32
CA PRO A 537 14.54 3.28 -10.11
C PRO A 537 15.04 3.48 -8.68
N GLY A 538 15.45 2.38 -8.04
CA GLY A 538 15.92 2.35 -6.66
C GLY A 538 17.44 2.20 -6.59
N PHE A 539 18.04 2.93 -5.63
CA PHE A 539 19.48 2.96 -5.41
C PHE A 539 19.83 2.75 -3.94
N GLN A 540 20.89 2.05 -3.66
CA GLN A 540 21.53 2.13 -2.37
C GLN A 540 22.56 3.27 -2.39
N PHE A 541 22.26 4.38 -1.71
CA PHE A 541 23.29 5.36 -1.39
C PHE A 541 24.20 4.75 -0.32
N MET A 542 25.39 4.38 -0.73
CA MET A 542 26.32 3.58 0.08
C MET A 542 26.52 4.17 1.47
N ARG A 543 26.38 3.35 2.50
CA ARG A 543 26.45 3.71 3.93
C ARG A 543 25.30 4.59 4.45
N VAL A 544 24.40 5.06 3.59
CA VAL A 544 23.33 6.00 3.95
C VAL A 544 21.97 5.31 4.05
N GLY A 545 21.49 4.71 2.98
CA GLY A 545 20.15 4.11 2.90
C GLY A 545 19.79 3.68 1.51
N TYR A 546 18.51 3.29 1.35
CA TYR A 546 17.91 3.05 0.05
C TYR A 546 17.03 4.23 -0.36
N PHE A 547 17.16 4.63 -1.60
CA PHE A 547 16.51 5.79 -2.19
C PHE A 547 15.93 5.44 -3.55
N CYS A 548 14.91 6.16 -3.97
CA CYS A 548 14.40 6.09 -5.33
C CYS A 548 14.24 7.50 -5.92
N MET A 549 14.21 7.60 -7.24
CA MET A 549 13.85 8.83 -7.91
C MET A 549 12.41 9.21 -7.60
N ASP A 550 12.14 10.50 -7.33
CA ASP A 550 10.76 10.94 -7.14
C ASP A 550 10.00 10.89 -8.48
N SER A 551 8.90 10.14 -8.52
CA SER A 551 8.15 9.91 -9.76
C SER A 551 7.48 11.16 -10.32
N ARG A 552 7.27 12.20 -9.51
CA ARG A 552 6.68 13.46 -9.95
C ARG A 552 7.73 14.53 -10.25
N ASP A 553 8.70 14.69 -9.34
CA ASP A 553 9.54 15.87 -9.30
C ASP A 553 10.94 15.65 -9.87
N CYS A 554 11.45 14.40 -9.91
CA CYS A 554 12.77 14.10 -10.49
C CYS A 554 12.79 14.33 -11.99
N ARG A 555 13.82 15.06 -12.46
CA ARG A 555 14.12 15.32 -13.87
C ARG A 555 15.63 15.21 -14.07
N ALA A 556 16.05 15.03 -15.31
CA ALA A 556 17.47 14.95 -15.66
C ALA A 556 18.26 16.23 -15.32
N ASP A 557 17.60 17.39 -15.33
CA ASP A 557 18.15 18.70 -14.95
C ASP A 557 17.86 19.10 -13.49
N HIS A 558 17.06 18.30 -12.78
CA HIS A 558 16.72 18.50 -11.37
C HIS A 558 16.49 17.16 -10.68
N LEU A 559 17.57 16.60 -10.13
CA LEU A 559 17.51 15.30 -9.47
C LEU A 559 16.83 15.40 -8.10
N VAL A 560 15.80 14.61 -7.89
CA VAL A 560 15.07 14.50 -6.63
C VAL A 560 14.97 13.04 -6.22
N PHE A 561 15.45 12.73 -5.01
CA PHE A 561 15.43 11.37 -4.45
C PHE A 561 14.60 11.31 -3.17
N ASN A 562 13.80 10.28 -3.06
CA ASN A 562 13.03 9.93 -1.86
C ASN A 562 13.76 8.82 -1.10
N ARG A 563 13.96 8.98 0.21
CA ARG A 563 14.45 7.88 1.04
C ARG A 563 13.35 6.84 1.19
N SER A 564 13.58 5.65 0.66
CA SER A 564 12.67 4.50 0.77
C SER A 564 12.77 3.88 2.16
N VAL A 565 13.98 3.48 2.58
CA VAL A 565 14.24 2.86 3.88
C VAL A 565 15.70 3.02 4.30
N LEU A 566 15.97 2.98 5.60
CA LEU A 566 17.33 3.00 6.15
C LEU A 566 18.05 1.66 5.93
N LEU A 567 19.39 1.69 5.89
CA LEU A 567 20.20 0.46 5.87
C LEU A 567 20.04 -0.38 7.14
N LYS A 568 19.94 0.31 8.29
CA LYS A 568 19.84 -0.36 9.58
C LYS A 568 18.42 -0.88 9.77
N ASP A 569 18.31 -2.19 9.98
CA ASP A 569 17.05 -2.83 10.28
C ASP A 569 16.64 -2.57 11.74
N SER A 570 15.41 -2.11 11.93
CA SER A 570 14.79 -1.95 13.24
C SER A 570 13.90 -3.14 13.61
N PHE A 571 13.54 -3.97 12.65
CA PHE A 571 12.75 -5.18 12.87
C PHE A 571 13.59 -6.25 13.58
N LYS A 572 13.02 -6.87 14.62
CA LYS A 572 13.64 -7.97 15.37
C LYS A 572 12.67 -9.13 15.46
N PRO A 573 12.85 -10.20 14.66
CA PRO A 573 12.00 -11.37 14.72
C PRO A 573 11.95 -11.94 16.15
N GLY A 574 10.76 -12.18 16.69
CA GLY A 574 10.58 -12.90 17.95
C GLY A 574 10.72 -12.08 19.25
N LYS A 575 10.51 -10.77 19.22
CA LYS A 575 10.26 -9.98 20.44
C LYS A 575 8.77 -9.90 20.76
#